data_c07779bc6cc318789dc948b2fc5d14b8
#
_entry.id   c07779bc6cc318789dc948b2fc5d14b8
#
_cell.length_a   1.000
_cell.length_b   1.000
_cell.length_c   1.000
_cell.angle_alpha   90.00
_cell.angle_beta   90.00
_cell.angle_gamma   90.00
#
_symmetry.space_group_name_H-M   'P 1'
#
loop_
_entity.id
_entity.type
_entity.pdbx_description
1 polymer ?
#
loop_
_entity_poly.entity_id
_entity_poly.type
_entity_poly.pdbx_seq_one_letter_code
_entity_poly.pdbx_strand_id
1 'polypeptide(L)'
;SGLKAAAEENGKSVKKSSDILIVSDINSANETIRVYNYSTGVQYQYYYGLTTGFFDKYGNHMSVSDIHQGDVVDISGADSDGKAKRIQKSDKVWTNDAVTNFSVDKNKSVLEIGNSSYRLGERTMIFSGSDVIDTDSLTAQDKLAVVGIDKDIVSISVTTGHGTLQL
;
A
#
# COMPACT_ATOMS: atom_id res chain seq x y z
N SER A 1 -7.88 16.17 -13.05
CA SER A 1 -7.74 15.75 -11.66
C SER A 1 -7.36 14.29 -11.57
N GLY A 2 -6.95 13.87 -10.41
CA GLY A 2 -6.55 12.48 -10.18
C GLY A 2 -7.69 11.49 -10.42
N LEU A 3 -8.92 11.86 -10.11
CA LEU A 3 -10.06 10.96 -10.28
C LEU A 3 -10.35 10.67 -11.75
N LYS A 4 -10.30 11.70 -12.56
CA LYS A 4 -10.52 11.52 -13.98
C LYS A 4 -9.36 10.72 -14.60
N ALA A 5 -8.15 11.01 -14.19
CA ALA A 5 -6.99 10.29 -14.68
C ALA A 5 -7.06 8.81 -14.29
N ALA A 6 -7.55 8.49 -13.10
CA ALA A 6 -7.68 7.10 -12.68
C ALA A 6 -8.63 6.32 -13.58
N ALA A 7 -9.79 6.89 -13.90
CA ALA A 7 -10.74 6.21 -14.75
C ALA A 7 -10.19 5.95 -16.16
N GLU A 8 -9.49 6.93 -16.71
CA GLU A 8 -8.88 6.77 -18.03
C GLU A 8 -7.69 5.83 -18.00
N GLU A 9 -6.82 6.01 -17.02
CA GLU A 9 -5.64 5.20 -16.91
C GLU A 9 -5.94 3.75 -16.63
N ASN A 10 -6.99 3.48 -15.87
CA ASN A 10 -7.29 2.11 -15.54
C ASN A 10 -7.71 1.31 -16.78
N GLY A 11 -8.35 1.95 -17.73
CA GLY A 11 -8.63 1.30 -19.02
C GLY A 11 -7.36 0.88 -19.75
N LYS A 12 -6.25 1.59 -19.50
CA LYS A 12 -4.96 1.26 -20.06
C LYS A 12 -4.13 0.41 -19.14
N SER A 13 -4.20 0.67 -17.84
CA SER A 13 -3.33 0.01 -16.86
C SER A 13 -3.67 -1.44 -16.64
N VAL A 14 -4.81 -1.91 -17.07
CA VAL A 14 -5.10 -3.34 -17.12
C VAL A 14 -3.97 -4.08 -17.81
N LYS A 15 -3.28 -3.42 -18.74
CA LYS A 15 -2.19 -4.02 -19.51
C LYS A 15 -0.82 -3.72 -18.92
N LYS A 16 -0.76 -2.88 -17.87
CA LYS A 16 0.52 -2.49 -17.30
C LYS A 16 0.73 -3.17 -15.98
N SER A 17 1.08 -4.41 -16.04
CA SER A 17 1.28 -5.20 -14.83
C SER A 17 2.47 -4.75 -13.99
N SER A 18 3.26 -3.79 -14.50
CA SER A 18 4.43 -3.30 -13.76
C SER A 18 4.11 -2.20 -12.74
N ASP A 19 2.90 -1.63 -12.76
CA ASP A 19 2.54 -0.59 -11.82
C ASP A 19 2.43 -1.17 -10.41
N ILE A 20 2.94 -0.41 -9.45
CA ILE A 20 2.89 -0.78 -8.04
C ILE A 20 1.98 0.24 -7.35
N LEU A 21 0.80 -0.21 -7.00
CA LEU A 21 -0.23 0.65 -6.41
C LEU A 21 -0.36 0.35 -4.93
N ILE A 22 0.00 1.31 -4.10
CA ILE A 22 -0.07 1.18 -2.65
C ILE A 22 -1.41 1.73 -2.17
N VAL A 23 -2.15 0.95 -1.43
CA VAL A 23 -3.42 1.41 -0.84
C VAL A 23 -3.09 2.44 0.23
N SER A 24 -3.54 3.67 0.03
CA SER A 24 -3.33 4.74 1.01
C SER A 24 -4.56 4.99 1.88
N ASP A 25 -5.74 4.67 1.37
CA ASP A 25 -6.97 4.84 2.15
C ASP A 25 -8.08 3.96 1.59
N ILE A 26 -8.93 3.47 2.47
CA ILE A 26 -10.16 2.76 2.12
C ILE A 26 -11.28 3.39 2.91
N ASN A 27 -12.30 3.89 2.21
CA ASN A 27 -13.42 4.52 2.85
C ASN A 27 -14.68 3.70 2.56
N SER A 28 -15.13 2.94 3.54
CA SER A 28 -16.28 2.06 3.34
C SER A 28 -17.60 2.81 3.26
N ALA A 29 -17.67 3.99 3.85
CA ALA A 29 -18.91 4.80 3.78
C ALA A 29 -19.15 5.31 2.37
N ASN A 30 -18.08 5.69 1.67
CA ASN A 30 -18.17 6.20 0.30
C ASN A 30 -17.87 5.13 -0.74
N GLU A 31 -17.46 3.96 -0.32
CA GLU A 31 -17.04 2.87 -1.19
C GLU A 31 -15.94 3.32 -2.15
N THR A 32 -14.88 3.89 -1.58
CA THR A 32 -13.72 4.34 -2.35
C THR A 32 -12.44 3.72 -1.84
N ILE A 33 -11.48 3.58 -2.73
CA ILE A 33 -10.13 3.15 -2.41
C ILE A 33 -9.17 4.13 -3.09
N ARG A 34 -8.23 4.67 -2.32
CA ARG A 34 -7.18 5.51 -2.86
C ARG A 34 -5.90 4.72 -2.93
N VAL A 35 -5.19 4.91 -4.02
CA VAL A 35 -3.91 4.25 -4.23
C VAL A 35 -2.87 5.27 -4.67
N TYR A 36 -1.63 4.99 -4.29
CA TYR A 36 -0.48 5.79 -4.65
C TYR A 36 0.39 4.93 -5.56
N ASN A 37 0.69 5.42 -6.75
CA ASN A 37 1.53 4.70 -7.67
C ASN A 37 3.00 4.92 -7.29
N TYR A 38 3.63 3.89 -6.77
CA TYR A 38 5.01 3.93 -6.30
C TYR A 38 5.97 4.28 -7.44
N SER A 39 5.65 3.87 -8.66
CA SER A 39 6.53 4.11 -9.81
C SER A 39 6.49 5.56 -10.29
N THR A 40 5.35 6.23 -10.16
CA THR A 40 5.16 7.56 -10.73
C THR A 40 4.92 8.67 -9.71
N GLY A 41 4.54 8.30 -8.48
CA GLY A 41 4.19 9.29 -7.45
C GLY A 41 2.80 9.87 -7.61
N VAL A 42 1.96 9.32 -8.46
CA VAL A 42 0.61 9.86 -8.71
C VAL A 42 -0.40 9.11 -7.87
N GLN A 43 -1.36 9.82 -7.32
CA GLN A 43 -2.46 9.23 -6.55
C GLN A 43 -3.69 9.10 -7.42
N TYR A 44 -4.43 8.01 -7.21
CA TYR A 44 -5.69 7.74 -7.89
C TYR A 44 -6.73 7.35 -6.87
N GLN A 45 -8.00 7.56 -7.21
CA GLN A 45 -9.12 7.08 -6.43
C GLN A 45 -10.04 6.27 -7.32
N TYR A 46 -10.43 5.10 -6.83
CA TYR A 46 -11.39 4.23 -7.50
C TYR A 46 -12.59 4.04 -6.60
N TYR A 47 -13.74 3.79 -7.23
CA TYR A 47 -14.93 3.36 -6.52
C TYR A 47 -15.01 1.84 -6.58
N TYR A 48 -15.69 1.25 -5.62
CA TYR A 48 -15.99 -0.16 -5.64
C TYR A 48 -17.44 -0.37 -5.23
N GLY A 49 -17.98 -1.56 -5.45
CA GLY A 49 -19.34 -1.88 -5.12
C GLY A 49 -19.61 -3.36 -5.28
N LEU A 50 -20.88 -3.71 -5.39
CA LEU A 50 -21.28 -5.12 -5.43
C LEU A 50 -20.70 -5.88 -6.63
N THR A 51 -20.38 -5.19 -7.70
CA THR A 51 -19.84 -5.83 -8.89
C THR A 51 -18.31 -5.86 -8.90
N THR A 52 -17.67 -5.30 -7.87
CA THR A 52 -16.21 -5.34 -7.76
C THR A 52 -15.77 -6.66 -7.15
N GLY A 53 -14.92 -7.40 -7.84
CA GLY A 53 -14.30 -8.60 -7.29
C GLY A 53 -13.06 -8.26 -6.51
N PHE A 54 -12.93 -8.83 -5.31
CA PHE A 54 -11.74 -8.68 -4.48
C PHE A 54 -11.05 -10.03 -4.36
N PHE A 55 -9.74 -10.05 -4.55
CA PHE A 55 -8.98 -11.31 -4.59
C PHE A 55 -7.67 -11.16 -3.83
N ASP A 56 -7.26 -12.25 -3.19
CA ASP A 56 -5.92 -12.33 -2.60
C ASP A 56 -4.87 -12.53 -3.70
N LYS A 57 -3.61 -12.61 -3.32
CA LYS A 57 -2.53 -12.73 -4.30
C LYS A 57 -2.53 -14.05 -5.08
N TYR A 58 -3.28 -15.03 -4.60
CA TYR A 58 -3.40 -16.33 -5.28
C TYR A 58 -4.64 -16.41 -6.17
N GLY A 59 -5.44 -15.33 -6.22
CA GLY A 59 -6.65 -15.29 -7.01
C GLY A 59 -7.88 -15.84 -6.32
N ASN A 60 -7.82 -16.09 -5.01
CA ASN A 60 -8.97 -16.52 -4.24
C ASN A 60 -9.80 -15.32 -3.82
N HIS A 61 -11.12 -15.50 -3.80
CA HIS A 61 -12.02 -14.44 -3.36
C HIS A 61 -11.74 -14.02 -1.92
N MET A 62 -11.84 -12.73 -1.66
CA MET A 62 -11.76 -12.19 -0.31
C MET A 62 -12.76 -11.03 -0.17
N SER A 63 -12.88 -10.52 1.03
CA SER A 63 -13.70 -9.34 1.33
C SER A 63 -12.89 -8.08 1.18
N VAL A 64 -13.55 -6.95 0.94
CA VAL A 64 -12.88 -5.65 0.94
C VAL A 64 -12.22 -5.37 2.29
N SER A 65 -12.76 -5.90 3.38
CA SER A 65 -12.18 -5.72 4.71
C SER A 65 -10.81 -6.41 4.86
N ASP A 66 -10.45 -7.27 3.92
CA ASP A 66 -9.13 -7.91 3.92
C ASP A 66 -8.06 -7.05 3.23
N ILE A 67 -8.45 -5.91 2.65
CA ILE A 67 -7.50 -4.96 2.08
C ILE A 67 -7.21 -3.90 3.12
N HIS A 68 -5.94 -3.62 3.34
CA HIS A 68 -5.50 -2.69 4.36
C HIS A 68 -4.61 -1.62 3.76
N GLN A 69 -4.56 -0.50 4.44
CA GLN A 69 -3.61 0.56 4.12
C GLN A 69 -2.19 -0.03 4.12
N GLY A 70 -1.42 0.30 3.10
CA GLY A 70 -0.08 -0.25 2.93
C GLY A 70 -0.02 -1.46 2.01
N ASP A 71 -1.14 -2.12 1.74
CA ASP A 71 -1.17 -3.24 0.80
C ASP A 71 -0.87 -2.76 -0.62
N VAL A 72 -0.27 -3.62 -1.41
CA VAL A 72 -0.08 -3.36 -2.84
C VAL A 72 -1.09 -4.17 -3.60
N VAL A 73 -1.80 -3.52 -4.51
CA VAL A 73 -2.89 -4.13 -5.26
C VAL A 73 -2.74 -3.90 -6.76
N ASP A 74 -3.33 -4.79 -7.52
CA ASP A 74 -3.54 -4.62 -8.97
C ASP A 74 -5.02 -4.31 -9.17
N ILE A 75 -5.31 -3.24 -9.90
CA ILE A 75 -6.67 -2.81 -10.16
C ILE A 75 -6.91 -2.86 -11.66
N SER A 76 -8.01 -3.46 -12.06
CA SER A 76 -8.33 -3.59 -13.47
C SER A 76 -9.80 -3.39 -13.73
N GLY A 77 -10.09 -3.04 -14.97
CA GLY A 77 -11.45 -2.99 -15.48
C GLY A 77 -12.29 -1.86 -14.94
N ALA A 78 -11.73 -0.69 -14.62
CA ALA A 78 -12.55 0.42 -14.17
C ALA A 78 -13.49 0.87 -15.29
N ASP A 79 -14.73 1.13 -14.94
CA ASP A 79 -15.68 1.67 -15.89
C ASP A 79 -15.49 3.19 -16.03
N SER A 80 -16.35 3.83 -16.82
CA SER A 80 -16.23 5.27 -17.06
C SER A 80 -16.45 6.12 -15.82
N ASP A 81 -17.07 5.55 -14.78
CA ASP A 81 -17.31 6.24 -13.52
C ASP A 81 -16.18 6.01 -12.53
N GLY A 82 -15.15 5.28 -12.91
CA GLY A 82 -14.03 4.97 -12.02
C GLY A 82 -14.28 3.82 -11.06
N LYS A 83 -15.33 3.02 -11.30
CA LYS A 83 -15.60 1.85 -10.46
C LYS A 83 -14.78 0.68 -10.95
N ALA A 84 -13.94 0.13 -10.08
CA ALA A 84 -13.09 -0.99 -10.41
C ALA A 84 -13.90 -2.29 -10.53
N LYS A 85 -13.56 -3.11 -11.51
CA LYS A 85 -14.17 -4.44 -11.62
C LYS A 85 -13.42 -5.47 -10.80
N ARG A 86 -12.11 -5.30 -10.65
CA ARG A 86 -11.29 -6.28 -9.95
C ARG A 86 -10.18 -5.57 -9.19
N ILE A 87 -10.04 -5.92 -7.94
CA ILE A 87 -8.94 -5.46 -7.09
C ILE A 87 -8.32 -6.70 -6.47
N GLN A 88 -7.05 -6.94 -6.75
CA GLN A 88 -6.35 -8.13 -6.31
C GLN A 88 -5.06 -7.75 -5.60
N LYS A 89 -4.76 -8.38 -4.49
CA LYS A 89 -3.47 -8.17 -3.84
C LYS A 89 -2.36 -8.63 -4.77
N SER A 90 -1.33 -7.83 -4.88
CA SER A 90 -0.24 -8.09 -5.82
C SER A 90 0.59 -9.29 -5.36
N ASP A 91 1.00 -10.10 -6.31
CA ASP A 91 1.95 -11.19 -6.05
C ASP A 91 3.40 -10.77 -6.33
N LYS A 92 3.62 -9.51 -6.71
CA LYS A 92 4.96 -9.00 -7.01
C LYS A 92 5.73 -8.57 -5.78
N VAL A 93 5.08 -8.49 -4.64
CA VAL A 93 5.68 -7.98 -3.42
C VAL A 93 5.83 -9.10 -2.39
N TRP A 94 6.86 -8.95 -1.55
CA TRP A 94 6.94 -9.73 -0.32
C TRP A 94 6.36 -8.90 0.83
N THR A 95 5.90 -9.59 1.86
CA THR A 95 5.35 -8.95 3.06
C THR A 95 5.97 -9.56 4.29
N ASN A 96 6.10 -8.75 5.34
CA ASN A 96 6.48 -9.21 6.66
C ASN A 96 5.62 -8.44 7.66
N ASP A 97 4.65 -9.12 8.25
CA ASP A 97 3.60 -8.47 9.01
C ASP A 97 3.95 -8.21 10.46
N ALA A 98 5.07 -8.70 10.94
CA ALA A 98 5.37 -8.66 12.37
C ALA A 98 6.84 -8.33 12.63
N VAL A 99 7.29 -7.22 12.10
CA VAL A 99 8.67 -6.77 12.28
C VAL A 99 8.77 -6.01 13.60
N THR A 100 9.58 -6.52 14.53
CA THR A 100 9.77 -5.89 15.82
C THR A 100 11.21 -5.52 16.12
N ASN A 101 12.18 -6.20 15.51
CA ASN A 101 13.59 -5.89 15.70
C ASN A 101 14.12 -5.27 14.42
N PHE A 102 14.19 -3.97 14.40
CA PHE A 102 14.65 -3.25 13.23
C PHE A 102 15.43 -2.01 13.66
N SER A 103 16.21 -1.48 12.75
CA SER A 103 16.82 -0.16 12.90
C SER A 103 16.76 0.60 11.60
N VAL A 104 16.77 1.92 11.70
CA VAL A 104 16.76 2.81 10.54
C VAL A 104 18.07 3.58 10.53
N ASP A 105 18.79 3.48 9.43
CA ASP A 105 19.95 4.33 9.18
C ASP A 105 19.49 5.48 8.29
N LYS A 106 19.30 6.64 8.93
CA LYS A 106 18.74 7.81 8.21
C LYS A 106 19.72 8.38 7.21
N ASN A 107 21.02 8.24 7.46
CA ASN A 107 22.01 8.76 6.53
C ASN A 107 22.08 7.96 5.25
N LYS A 108 21.84 6.66 5.33
CA LYS A 108 21.87 5.78 4.17
C LYS A 108 20.49 5.48 3.62
N SER A 109 19.42 5.92 4.29
CA SER A 109 18.05 5.61 3.96
C SER A 109 17.82 4.10 3.85
N VAL A 110 18.18 3.41 4.93
CA VAL A 110 18.13 1.95 4.99
C VAL A 110 17.35 1.51 6.21
N LEU A 111 16.50 0.52 6.02
CA LEU A 111 15.83 -0.20 7.09
C LEU A 111 16.55 -1.54 7.24
N GLU A 112 17.04 -1.83 8.43
CA GLU A 112 17.67 -3.10 8.72
C GLU A 112 16.73 -3.97 9.53
N ILE A 113 16.49 -5.18 9.04
CA ILE A 113 15.66 -6.16 9.71
C ILE A 113 16.49 -7.43 9.82
N GLY A 114 16.85 -7.80 11.04
CA GLY A 114 17.77 -8.92 11.25
C GLY A 114 19.10 -8.64 10.57
N ASN A 115 19.52 -9.55 9.71
CA ASN A 115 20.78 -9.40 8.98
C ASN A 115 20.60 -8.82 7.58
N SER A 116 19.40 -8.37 7.25
CA SER A 116 19.09 -7.86 5.92
C SER A 116 18.89 -6.36 5.94
N SER A 117 19.37 -5.71 4.89
CA SER A 117 19.22 -4.25 4.71
C SER A 117 18.35 -3.98 3.51
N TYR A 118 17.43 -3.05 3.66
CA TYR A 118 16.47 -2.69 2.63
C TYR A 118 16.49 -1.18 2.40
N ARG A 119 16.28 -0.76 1.18
CA ARG A 119 16.31 0.66 0.83
C ARG A 119 14.96 1.32 1.10
N LEU A 120 15.01 2.52 1.67
CA LEU A 120 13.86 3.40 1.86
C LEU A 120 13.95 4.50 0.81
N GLY A 121 13.03 4.51 -0.13
CA GLY A 121 13.03 5.48 -1.22
C GLY A 121 12.14 6.68 -0.92
N GLU A 122 12.17 7.66 -1.80
CA GLU A 122 11.35 8.86 -1.66
C GLU A 122 9.87 8.55 -1.73
N ARG A 123 9.50 7.49 -2.40
CA ARG A 123 8.09 7.10 -2.56
C ARG A 123 7.66 5.99 -1.64
N THR A 124 8.53 5.55 -0.74
CA THR A 124 8.15 4.60 0.30
C THR A 124 7.11 5.28 1.18
N MET A 125 5.95 4.65 1.32
CA MET A 125 4.87 5.19 2.14
C MET A 125 4.93 4.58 3.53
N ILE A 126 4.89 5.42 4.55
CA ILE A 126 4.89 4.97 5.94
C ILE A 126 3.64 5.48 6.60
N PHE A 127 2.83 4.55 7.11
CA PHE A 127 1.54 4.87 7.70
C PHE A 127 1.53 4.60 9.19
N SER A 128 0.92 5.51 9.94
CA SER A 128 0.64 5.31 11.36
C SER A 128 -0.81 5.75 11.59
N GLY A 129 -1.71 4.78 11.74
CA GLY A 129 -3.12 5.07 11.75
C GLY A 129 -3.54 5.66 10.41
N SER A 130 -4.23 6.79 10.42
CA SER A 130 -4.63 7.47 9.19
C SER A 130 -3.57 8.42 8.66
N ASP A 131 -2.45 8.56 9.37
CA ASP A 131 -1.42 9.53 9.02
C ASP A 131 -0.32 8.91 8.18
N VAL A 132 0.23 9.70 7.26
CA VAL A 132 1.49 9.37 6.58
C VAL A 132 2.60 10.05 7.36
N ILE A 133 3.58 9.27 7.77
CA ILE A 133 4.70 9.78 8.57
C ILE A 133 6.00 9.57 7.82
N ASP A 134 7.08 10.17 8.32
CA ASP A 134 8.41 9.97 7.73
C ASP A 134 9.23 9.02 8.61
N THR A 135 10.41 8.68 8.13
CA THR A 135 11.28 7.72 8.82
C THR A 135 11.71 8.21 10.19
N ASP A 136 11.75 9.53 10.40
CA ASP A 136 12.15 10.09 11.68
C ASP A 136 11.16 9.78 12.79
N SER A 137 9.93 9.49 12.42
CA SER A 137 8.87 9.21 13.38
C SER A 137 8.82 7.75 13.82
N LEU A 138 9.59 6.87 13.21
CA LEU A 138 9.65 5.47 13.61
C LEU A 138 10.50 5.33 14.88
N THR A 139 10.05 4.50 15.79
CA THR A 139 10.77 4.24 17.05
C THR A 139 11.06 2.75 17.19
N ALA A 140 12.02 2.42 18.04
CA ALA A 140 12.42 1.04 18.24
C ALA A 140 11.33 0.18 18.87
N GLN A 141 10.33 0.80 19.51
CA GLN A 141 9.24 0.06 20.10
C GLN A 141 8.11 -0.24 19.12
N ASP A 142 8.19 0.30 17.93
CA ASP A 142 7.14 0.09 16.94
C ASP A 142 7.13 -1.36 16.47
N LYS A 143 5.96 -1.82 16.08
CA LYS A 143 5.79 -3.08 15.37
C LYS A 143 5.32 -2.73 13.97
N LEU A 144 5.97 -3.27 12.97
CA LEU A 144 5.77 -2.87 11.59
C LEU A 144 5.22 -4.01 10.76
N ALA A 145 4.35 -3.65 9.81
CA ALA A 145 4.04 -4.50 8.67
C ALA A 145 4.76 -3.88 7.47
N VAL A 146 5.60 -4.65 6.82
CA VAL A 146 6.48 -4.14 5.77
C VAL A 146 6.17 -4.83 4.46
N VAL A 147 6.10 -4.05 3.39
CA VAL A 147 5.89 -4.55 2.04
C VAL A 147 7.04 -4.09 1.18
N GLY A 148 7.64 -4.99 0.42
CA GLY A 148 8.78 -4.63 -0.41
C GLY A 148 8.85 -5.42 -1.71
N ILE A 149 9.74 -4.95 -2.57
CA ILE A 149 10.10 -5.62 -3.81
C ILE A 149 11.62 -5.75 -3.79
N ASP A 150 12.11 -6.98 -3.82
CA ASP A 150 13.55 -7.24 -3.68
C ASP A 150 14.08 -6.53 -2.44
N LYS A 151 15.00 -5.60 -2.60
CA LYS A 151 15.57 -4.86 -1.47
C LYS A 151 14.97 -3.47 -1.28
N ASP A 152 13.90 -3.16 -1.99
CA ASP A 152 13.25 -1.86 -1.89
C ASP A 152 11.98 -1.95 -1.05
N ILE A 153 11.88 -1.08 -0.05
CA ILE A 153 10.68 -1.00 0.77
C ILE A 153 9.65 -0.14 0.04
N VAL A 154 8.48 -0.71 -0.17
CA VAL A 154 7.37 -0.01 -0.82
C VAL A 154 6.49 0.67 0.22
N SER A 155 6.11 -0.04 1.27
CA SER A 155 5.30 0.54 2.35
C SER A 155 5.64 -0.05 3.70
N ILE A 156 5.40 0.75 4.73
CA ILE A 156 5.50 0.35 6.13
C ILE A 156 4.24 0.82 6.81
N SER A 157 3.60 -0.07 7.57
CA SER A 157 2.47 0.30 8.40
C SER A 157 2.84 0.02 9.85
N VAL A 158 2.71 1.03 10.70
CA VAL A 158 2.99 0.89 12.13
C VAL A 158 1.74 0.29 12.77
N THR A 159 1.88 -0.91 13.32
CA THR A 159 0.74 -1.65 13.83
C THR A 159 0.57 -1.54 15.33
N THR A 160 1.67 -1.42 16.06
CA THR A 160 1.61 -1.19 17.50
C THR A 160 2.85 -0.41 17.93
N GLY A 161 2.80 0.17 19.10
CA GLY A 161 3.91 0.89 19.70
C GLY A 161 3.80 2.38 19.52
N HIS A 162 3.81 2.82 18.28
CA HIS A 162 3.83 4.25 17.99
C HIS A 162 2.52 4.90 18.38
N GLY A 163 2.61 5.87 19.26
CA GLY A 163 1.43 6.60 19.69
C GLY A 163 0.46 5.85 20.58
N THR A 164 0.83 4.69 21.06
CA THR A 164 -0.10 3.88 21.84
C THR A 164 0.08 3.98 23.32
N LEU A 165 1.01 4.75 23.76
CA LEU A 165 1.35 4.66 25.13
C LEU A 165 0.92 5.70 26.00
N GLN A 166 0.08 6.43 25.62
CA GLN A 166 -0.28 7.49 26.40
C GLN A 166 -1.27 7.17 27.37
N LEU A 167 -1.37 6.11 27.73
CA LEU A 167 -2.37 5.65 28.67
C LEU A 167 -2.17 6.17 30.07
#